data_99f202ee7f378a99f615c1221829c831
#
_entry.id   99f202ee7f378a99f615c1221829c831
#
_cell.length_a   1.000
_cell.length_b   1.000
_cell.length_c   1.000
_cell.angle_alpha   90.00
_cell.angle_beta   90.00
_cell.angle_gamma   90.00
#
_symmetry.space_group_name_H-M   'P 1'
#
loop_
_entity.id
_entity.type
_entity.pdbx_description
1 polymer ?
#
loop_
_entity_poly.entity_id
_entity_poly.type
_entity_poly.pdbx_seq_one_letter_code
_entity_poly.pdbx_strand_id
1 'polypeptide(L)'
;YTPSEPGVSYLTATTKDGQYHVNFAVVCLPVQANTLRLDDTRATLHPLETLALNATLTPTPTRAEDAALTWTSFNPEVATVDENGVVTAHKPGYAYIKVSTDINTSVTAYCVVEVLPGQGYTVTLDANGGTVKPDSVSVQYGMAVGQLPVPVREGYTFDGWYDENGAQYTEDTVYAIAGDATLTARWTANIYEITLDANGGVTDVALVQVTFGQAVGALPTPTREGYVFLGWFDEAGSRYDASTVYSTAD
;
A
#
# COMPACT_ATOMS: atom_id res chain seq x y z
N TYR A 1 17.30 -9.00 -57.78
CA TYR A 1 16.26 -8.42 -56.92
C TYR A 1 16.41 -8.93 -55.51
N THR A 2 16.50 -8.05 -54.56
CA THR A 2 16.53 -8.40 -53.12
C THR A 2 15.39 -7.65 -52.47
N PRO A 3 14.33 -8.34 -52.05
CA PRO A 3 13.22 -7.66 -51.40
C PRO A 3 13.65 -7.15 -50.03
N SER A 4 13.27 -5.93 -49.71
CA SER A 4 13.60 -5.27 -48.43
C SER A 4 12.53 -5.45 -47.37
N GLU A 5 11.31 -5.84 -47.78
CA GLU A 5 10.13 -6.00 -46.92
C GLU A 5 9.32 -7.25 -47.29
N PRO A 6 8.60 -7.86 -46.34
CA PRO A 6 7.69 -8.95 -46.62
C PRO A 6 6.60 -8.54 -47.59
N GLY A 7 6.27 -9.41 -48.52
CA GLY A 7 5.23 -9.14 -49.50
C GLY A 7 5.42 -9.95 -50.78
N VAL A 8 4.60 -9.64 -51.78
CA VAL A 8 4.67 -10.27 -53.10
C VAL A 8 5.09 -9.21 -54.11
N SER A 9 6.18 -9.47 -54.82
CA SER A 9 6.66 -8.67 -55.93
C SER A 9 6.53 -9.45 -57.22
N TYR A 10 6.03 -8.81 -58.24
CA TYR A 10 5.93 -9.40 -59.55
C TYR A 10 7.06 -8.87 -60.46
N LEU A 11 7.80 -9.78 -61.01
CA LEU A 11 8.92 -9.50 -61.90
C LEU A 11 8.59 -10.02 -63.28
N THR A 12 8.95 -9.27 -64.33
CA THR A 12 8.83 -9.66 -65.72
C THR A 12 10.22 -9.74 -66.34
N ALA A 13 10.59 -10.91 -66.79
CA ALA A 13 11.75 -11.09 -67.66
C ALA A 13 11.33 -11.01 -69.13
N THR A 14 12.01 -10.16 -69.89
CA THR A 14 11.74 -9.95 -71.33
C THR A 14 13.01 -10.30 -72.13
N THR A 15 12.85 -11.01 -73.24
CA THR A 15 13.96 -11.26 -74.14
C THR A 15 14.45 -9.92 -74.76
N LYS A 16 15.73 -9.90 -75.17
CA LYS A 16 16.39 -8.67 -75.68
C LYS A 16 15.66 -8.12 -76.91
N ASP A 17 14.99 -8.95 -77.70
CA ASP A 17 14.20 -8.56 -78.90
C ASP A 17 12.74 -8.13 -78.53
N GLY A 18 12.37 -8.28 -77.25
CA GLY A 18 11.05 -7.88 -76.76
C GLY A 18 9.92 -8.86 -77.11
N GLN A 19 10.21 -10.01 -77.74
CA GLN A 19 9.17 -10.91 -78.25
C GLN A 19 8.59 -11.87 -77.20
N TYR A 20 9.35 -12.19 -76.16
CA TYR A 20 8.88 -13.13 -75.11
C TYR A 20 8.99 -12.49 -73.74
N HIS A 21 7.91 -12.67 -72.95
CA HIS A 21 7.81 -12.21 -71.56
C HIS A 21 7.46 -13.38 -70.64
N VAL A 22 8.11 -13.44 -69.50
CA VAL A 22 7.79 -14.37 -68.42
C VAL A 22 7.56 -13.56 -67.16
N ASN A 23 6.42 -13.75 -66.55
CA ASN A 23 6.06 -13.14 -65.27
C ASN A 23 6.23 -14.18 -64.16
N PHE A 24 6.87 -13.81 -63.07
CA PHE A 24 6.97 -14.63 -61.87
C PHE A 24 6.79 -13.77 -60.64
N ALA A 25 6.17 -14.38 -59.64
CA ALA A 25 5.97 -13.73 -58.31
C ALA A 25 7.14 -14.13 -57.39
N VAL A 26 7.75 -13.15 -56.77
CA VAL A 26 8.69 -13.34 -55.68
C VAL A 26 7.95 -13.07 -54.38
N VAL A 27 7.82 -14.10 -53.55
CA VAL A 27 7.17 -13.96 -52.25
C VAL A 27 8.28 -13.85 -51.19
N CYS A 28 8.33 -12.69 -50.56
CA CYS A 28 9.19 -12.48 -49.38
C CYS A 28 8.35 -12.72 -48.14
N LEU A 29 8.66 -13.78 -47.39
CA LEU A 29 7.98 -14.07 -46.12
C LEU A 29 8.57 -13.21 -45.00
N PRO A 30 7.75 -12.82 -44.01
CA PRO A 30 8.27 -12.15 -42.84
C PRO A 30 9.25 -13.03 -42.09
N VAL A 31 10.32 -12.41 -41.61
CA VAL A 31 11.25 -13.10 -40.71
C VAL A 31 10.66 -13.06 -39.31
N GLN A 32 10.44 -14.23 -38.75
CA GLN A 32 9.98 -14.40 -37.37
C GLN A 32 11.12 -14.92 -36.50
N ALA A 33 11.14 -14.48 -35.25
CA ALA A 33 12.07 -15.00 -34.26
C ALA A 33 11.80 -16.48 -33.97
N ASN A 34 12.85 -17.27 -33.81
CA ASN A 34 12.81 -18.68 -33.41
C ASN A 34 13.50 -18.92 -32.04
N THR A 35 14.22 -17.95 -31.54
CA THR A 35 14.83 -17.97 -30.21
C THR A 35 14.63 -16.65 -29.48
N LEU A 36 14.42 -16.75 -28.16
CA LEU A 36 14.26 -15.65 -27.24
C LEU A 36 15.25 -15.84 -26.09
N ARG A 37 15.99 -14.80 -25.76
CA ARG A 37 16.96 -14.83 -24.64
C ARG A 37 16.71 -13.62 -23.73
N LEU A 38 16.90 -13.85 -22.43
CA LEU A 38 17.01 -12.78 -21.43
C LEU A 38 18.48 -12.49 -21.16
N ASP A 39 18.77 -11.22 -20.81
CA ASP A 39 20.07 -10.78 -20.28
C ASP A 39 20.38 -11.49 -18.96
N ASP A 40 19.37 -11.65 -18.08
CA ASP A 40 19.48 -12.36 -16.83
C ASP A 40 18.52 -13.55 -16.75
N THR A 41 19.07 -14.72 -16.39
CA THR A 41 18.29 -15.94 -16.15
C THR A 41 18.08 -16.24 -14.66
N ARG A 42 18.76 -15.49 -13.80
CA ARG A 42 18.65 -15.49 -12.34
C ARG A 42 18.90 -14.10 -11.79
N ALA A 43 18.11 -13.72 -10.79
CA ALA A 43 18.29 -12.48 -10.05
C ALA A 43 17.99 -12.68 -8.57
N THR A 44 18.61 -11.87 -7.74
CA THR A 44 18.33 -11.78 -6.30
C THR A 44 17.94 -10.36 -5.97
N LEU A 45 16.78 -10.19 -5.35
CA LEU A 45 16.21 -8.89 -4.97
C LEU A 45 15.78 -8.91 -3.51
N HIS A 46 15.60 -7.73 -2.93
CA HIS A 46 14.89 -7.54 -1.68
C HIS A 46 13.51 -6.91 -1.94
N PRO A 47 12.57 -6.99 -0.98
CA PRO A 47 11.26 -6.37 -1.13
C PRO A 47 11.37 -4.88 -1.51
N LEU A 48 10.50 -4.43 -2.42
CA LEU A 48 10.44 -3.10 -3.03
C LEU A 48 11.53 -2.80 -4.08
N GLU A 49 12.51 -3.68 -4.28
CA GLU A 49 13.48 -3.53 -5.38
C GLU A 49 12.87 -3.91 -6.71
N THR A 50 13.40 -3.32 -7.77
CA THR A 50 12.99 -3.58 -9.16
C THR A 50 14.17 -4.00 -10.00
N LEU A 51 13.90 -4.83 -11.04
CA LEU A 51 14.87 -5.26 -12.04
C LEU A 51 14.23 -5.19 -13.43
N ALA A 52 14.87 -4.50 -14.35
CA ALA A 52 14.48 -4.53 -15.77
C ALA A 52 15.15 -5.71 -16.47
N LEU A 53 14.35 -6.64 -16.98
CA LEU A 53 14.81 -7.75 -17.81
C LEU A 53 14.72 -7.36 -19.29
N ASN A 54 15.82 -7.53 -20.02
CA ASN A 54 15.84 -7.27 -21.45
C ASN A 54 15.77 -8.57 -22.23
N ALA A 55 14.85 -8.65 -23.18
CA ALA A 55 14.63 -9.80 -24.04
C ALA A 55 15.20 -9.55 -25.44
N THR A 56 15.97 -10.50 -25.96
CA THR A 56 16.55 -10.44 -27.29
C THR A 56 15.96 -11.55 -28.17
N LEU A 57 15.38 -11.17 -29.31
CA LEU A 57 14.85 -12.05 -30.32
C LEU A 57 15.86 -12.33 -31.41
N THR A 58 16.00 -13.59 -31.82
CA THR A 58 16.90 -14.00 -32.89
C THR A 58 16.23 -15.00 -33.83
N PRO A 59 16.24 -14.78 -35.16
CA PRO A 59 16.63 -13.52 -35.83
C PRO A 59 15.68 -12.37 -35.47
N THR A 60 16.14 -11.12 -35.63
CA THR A 60 15.28 -9.96 -35.40
C THR A 60 14.08 -9.99 -36.34
N PRO A 61 12.83 -9.93 -35.85
CA PRO A 61 11.65 -9.91 -36.68
C PRO A 61 11.62 -8.67 -37.60
N THR A 62 11.06 -8.84 -38.80
CA THR A 62 10.93 -7.74 -39.78
C THR A 62 9.67 -6.92 -39.56
N ARG A 63 8.71 -7.38 -38.75
CA ARG A 63 7.49 -6.68 -38.40
C ARG A 63 7.44 -6.41 -36.90
N ALA A 64 6.92 -5.26 -36.53
CA ALA A 64 6.80 -4.88 -35.12
C ALA A 64 5.88 -5.83 -34.33
N GLU A 65 4.77 -6.26 -34.94
CA GLU A 65 3.85 -7.21 -34.33
C GLU A 65 4.50 -8.59 -34.05
N ASP A 66 5.51 -8.99 -34.85
CA ASP A 66 6.24 -10.24 -34.66
C ASP A 66 7.27 -10.15 -33.51
N ALA A 67 7.55 -8.93 -33.04
CA ALA A 67 8.44 -8.64 -31.92
C ALA A 67 7.70 -8.43 -30.59
N ALA A 68 6.36 -8.47 -30.59
CA ALA A 68 5.56 -8.29 -29.39
C ALA A 68 5.82 -9.43 -28.38
N LEU A 69 5.93 -9.04 -27.10
CA LEU A 69 6.30 -9.94 -26.01
C LEU A 69 5.22 -9.91 -24.92
N THR A 70 4.91 -11.10 -24.41
CA THR A 70 4.06 -11.27 -23.22
C THR A 70 4.91 -11.74 -22.05
N TRP A 71 4.84 -10.98 -20.94
CA TRP A 71 5.51 -11.28 -19.69
C TRP A 71 4.53 -11.87 -18.67
N THR A 72 4.97 -12.84 -17.89
CA THR A 72 4.14 -13.50 -16.87
C THR A 72 5.00 -13.90 -15.68
N SER A 73 4.53 -13.57 -14.48
CA SER A 73 5.05 -14.14 -13.23
C SER A 73 4.20 -15.34 -12.82
N PHE A 74 4.85 -16.47 -12.48
CA PHE A 74 4.17 -17.63 -11.92
C PHE A 74 3.95 -17.55 -10.40
N ASN A 75 4.54 -16.54 -9.75
CA ASN A 75 4.29 -16.26 -8.34
C ASN A 75 4.23 -14.75 -8.11
N PRO A 76 3.12 -14.08 -8.49
CA PRO A 76 2.99 -12.63 -8.40
C PRO A 76 2.97 -12.10 -6.97
N GLU A 77 2.72 -12.95 -5.97
CA GLU A 77 2.84 -12.55 -4.56
C GLU A 77 4.30 -12.34 -4.13
N VAL A 78 5.25 -13.05 -4.76
CA VAL A 78 6.67 -12.90 -4.50
C VAL A 78 7.27 -11.81 -5.37
N ALA A 79 7.01 -11.83 -6.68
CA ALA A 79 7.43 -10.78 -7.60
C ALA A 79 6.46 -10.69 -8.78
N THR A 80 6.11 -9.47 -9.17
CA THR A 80 5.35 -9.15 -10.39
C THR A 80 6.27 -8.78 -11.53
N VAL A 81 5.77 -8.79 -12.76
CA VAL A 81 6.45 -8.25 -13.94
C VAL A 81 5.44 -7.45 -14.76
N ASP A 82 5.85 -6.30 -15.27
CA ASP A 82 5.04 -5.47 -16.15
C ASP A 82 5.22 -5.81 -17.64
N GLU A 83 4.50 -5.11 -18.50
CA GLU A 83 4.55 -5.26 -19.97
C GLU A 83 5.92 -4.92 -20.58
N ASN A 84 6.75 -4.16 -19.87
CA ASN A 84 8.08 -3.74 -20.29
C ASN A 84 9.19 -4.66 -19.77
N GLY A 85 8.82 -5.73 -19.01
CA GLY A 85 9.78 -6.65 -18.41
C GLY A 85 10.38 -6.15 -17.11
N VAL A 86 9.80 -5.12 -16.48
CA VAL A 86 10.24 -4.65 -15.17
C VAL A 86 9.65 -5.52 -14.09
N VAL A 87 10.50 -6.24 -13.40
CA VAL A 87 10.17 -7.08 -12.24
C VAL A 87 10.15 -6.22 -10.99
N THR A 88 9.11 -6.37 -10.15
CA THR A 88 9.02 -5.75 -8.82
C THR A 88 8.93 -6.83 -7.76
N ALA A 89 9.84 -6.82 -6.79
CA ALA A 89 9.87 -7.75 -5.67
C ALA A 89 8.93 -7.29 -4.54
N HIS A 90 8.17 -8.25 -3.96
CA HIS A 90 7.18 -7.98 -2.92
C HIS A 90 7.49 -8.68 -1.60
N LYS A 91 7.59 -10.00 -1.59
CA LYS A 91 7.86 -10.77 -0.36
C LYS A 91 8.86 -11.90 -0.59
N PRO A 92 9.57 -12.34 0.45
CA PRO A 92 10.57 -13.40 0.33
C PRO A 92 10.03 -14.68 -0.30
N GLY A 93 10.84 -15.28 -1.18
CA GLY A 93 10.50 -16.49 -1.90
C GLY A 93 11.09 -16.53 -3.31
N TYR A 94 10.55 -17.42 -4.14
CA TYR A 94 10.96 -17.58 -5.54
C TYR A 94 9.81 -17.28 -6.49
N ALA A 95 10.11 -16.50 -7.53
CA ALA A 95 9.21 -16.26 -8.65
C ALA A 95 9.90 -16.69 -9.96
N TYR A 96 9.16 -17.36 -10.84
CA TYR A 96 9.60 -17.66 -12.21
C TYR A 96 8.96 -16.65 -13.13
N ILE A 97 9.78 -15.82 -13.75
CA ILE A 97 9.33 -14.84 -14.75
C ILE A 97 9.52 -15.46 -16.12
N LYS A 98 8.42 -15.58 -16.85
CA LYS A 98 8.38 -16.06 -18.23
C LYS A 98 8.20 -14.88 -19.17
N VAL A 99 8.91 -14.91 -20.30
CA VAL A 99 8.61 -14.09 -21.47
C VAL A 99 8.38 -15.00 -22.67
N SER A 100 7.43 -14.66 -23.53
CA SER A 100 7.15 -15.37 -24.77
C SER A 100 6.80 -14.37 -25.88
N THR A 101 7.00 -14.78 -27.15
CA THR A 101 6.47 -14.01 -28.28
C THR A 101 4.98 -14.26 -28.41
N ASP A 102 4.21 -13.24 -28.81
CA ASP A 102 2.74 -13.33 -28.96
C ASP A 102 2.36 -14.24 -30.13
N ILE A 103 3.15 -14.25 -31.20
CA ILE A 103 2.88 -15.05 -32.39
C ILE A 103 3.19 -16.54 -32.17
N ASN A 104 4.25 -16.84 -31.41
CA ASN A 104 4.64 -18.22 -31.14
C ASN A 104 4.98 -18.38 -29.66
N THR A 105 3.98 -18.75 -28.88
CA THR A 105 4.11 -18.94 -27.43
C THR A 105 5.08 -20.07 -27.02
N SER A 106 5.60 -20.85 -27.97
CA SER A 106 6.66 -21.83 -27.74
C SER A 106 8.06 -21.21 -27.72
N VAL A 107 8.23 -20.00 -28.28
CA VAL A 107 9.48 -19.22 -28.21
C VAL A 107 9.46 -18.46 -26.89
N THR A 108 10.16 -19.00 -25.88
CA THR A 108 10.11 -18.52 -24.49
C THR A 108 11.49 -18.40 -23.87
N ALA A 109 11.60 -17.53 -22.88
CA ALA A 109 12.72 -17.49 -21.95
C ALA A 109 12.23 -17.30 -20.51
N TYR A 110 13.07 -17.63 -19.54
CA TYR A 110 12.75 -17.59 -18.12
C TYR A 110 13.86 -16.93 -17.32
N CYS A 111 13.45 -16.18 -16.30
CA CYS A 111 14.31 -15.72 -15.23
C CYS A 111 13.77 -16.24 -13.89
N VAL A 112 14.66 -16.79 -13.06
CA VAL A 112 14.34 -17.14 -11.67
C VAL A 112 14.71 -15.98 -10.78
N VAL A 113 13.73 -15.39 -10.13
CA VAL A 113 13.91 -14.29 -9.18
C VAL A 113 13.78 -14.84 -7.77
N GLU A 114 14.85 -14.72 -6.99
CA GLU A 114 14.87 -15.00 -5.56
C GLU A 114 14.71 -13.67 -4.82
N VAL A 115 13.65 -13.55 -4.02
CA VAL A 115 13.46 -12.41 -3.13
C VAL A 115 13.91 -12.82 -1.73
N LEU A 116 14.95 -12.17 -1.23
CA LEU A 116 15.49 -12.39 0.11
C LEU A 116 14.67 -11.59 1.14
N PRO A 117 14.69 -12.00 2.43
CA PRO A 117 14.12 -11.20 3.50
C PRO A 117 14.70 -9.79 3.52
N GLY A 118 13.85 -8.79 3.78
CA GLY A 118 14.28 -7.42 4.03
C GLY A 118 15.07 -7.30 5.34
N GLN A 119 15.83 -6.21 5.48
CA GLN A 119 16.53 -5.89 6.73
C GLN A 119 15.50 -5.73 7.86
N GLY A 120 15.81 -6.32 9.03
CA GLY A 120 15.00 -6.21 10.24
C GLY A 120 15.27 -4.89 10.98
N TYR A 121 14.20 -4.27 11.48
CA TYR A 121 14.22 -3.04 12.27
C TYR A 121 13.28 -3.15 13.47
N THR A 122 13.43 -2.22 14.41
CA THR A 122 12.57 -2.10 15.58
C THR A 122 11.67 -0.88 15.45
N VAL A 123 10.39 -1.06 15.67
CA VAL A 123 9.43 0.04 15.82
C VAL A 123 9.09 0.17 17.29
N THR A 124 9.43 1.31 17.88
CA THR A 124 9.03 1.70 19.23
C THR A 124 7.61 2.28 19.20
N LEU A 125 6.80 1.92 20.20
CA LEU A 125 5.41 2.33 20.33
C LEU A 125 5.26 3.30 21.50
N ASP A 126 5.18 4.60 21.18
CA ASP A 126 4.91 5.66 22.16
C ASP A 126 3.41 5.78 22.39
N ALA A 127 2.94 5.32 23.51
CA ALA A 127 1.52 5.37 23.89
C ALA A 127 0.99 6.79 24.16
N ASN A 128 1.83 7.83 24.12
CA ASN A 128 1.45 9.25 24.24
C ASN A 128 0.48 9.52 25.39
N GLY A 129 0.93 9.21 26.59
CA GLY A 129 0.14 9.37 27.82
C GLY A 129 -0.77 8.19 28.17
N GLY A 130 -0.81 7.14 27.35
CA GLY A 130 -1.40 5.84 27.66
C GLY A 130 -0.36 4.81 28.10
N THR A 131 -0.75 3.54 28.03
CA THR A 131 0.12 2.38 28.25
C THR A 131 -0.05 1.36 27.14
N VAL A 132 1.04 0.71 26.70
CA VAL A 132 1.03 -0.34 25.68
C VAL A 132 2.00 -1.44 26.08
N LYS A 133 1.67 -2.69 25.74
CA LYS A 133 2.58 -3.84 25.88
C LYS A 133 2.34 -4.82 24.74
N PRO A 134 3.43 -5.24 24.04
CA PRO A 134 4.80 -4.73 24.15
C PRO A 134 4.92 -3.27 23.71
N ASP A 135 5.96 -2.56 24.14
CA ASP A 135 6.27 -1.18 23.77
C ASP A 135 7.12 -1.06 22.50
N SER A 136 7.39 -2.18 21.85
CA SER A 136 8.09 -2.25 20.57
C SER A 136 7.73 -3.53 19.81
N VAL A 137 7.88 -3.49 18.48
CA VAL A 137 7.69 -4.62 17.59
C VAL A 137 8.85 -4.71 16.61
N SER A 138 9.18 -5.94 16.17
CA SER A 138 10.17 -6.15 15.11
C SER A 138 9.48 -6.18 13.77
N VAL A 139 10.00 -5.46 12.79
CA VAL A 139 9.50 -5.36 11.42
C VAL A 139 10.60 -5.66 10.42
N GLN A 140 10.23 -5.97 9.18
CA GLN A 140 11.17 -6.14 8.08
C GLN A 140 10.90 -5.10 6.99
N TYR A 141 11.96 -4.50 6.46
CA TYR A 141 11.86 -3.57 5.34
C TYR A 141 11.13 -4.21 4.16
N GLY A 142 10.17 -3.49 3.59
CA GLY A 142 9.37 -3.95 2.47
C GLY A 142 8.27 -4.97 2.80
N MET A 143 8.06 -5.28 4.09
CA MET A 143 6.99 -6.18 4.55
C MET A 143 5.93 -5.39 5.33
N ALA A 144 4.71 -5.95 5.37
CA ALA A 144 3.67 -5.41 6.22
C ALA A 144 4.11 -5.44 7.70
N VAL A 145 3.81 -4.38 8.45
CA VAL A 145 4.18 -4.29 9.88
C VAL A 145 3.46 -5.34 10.74
N GLY A 146 2.34 -5.88 10.23
CA GLY A 146 1.51 -6.83 10.96
C GLY A 146 0.71 -6.19 12.09
N GLN A 147 0.11 -7.02 12.93
CA GLN A 147 -0.76 -6.56 14.00
C GLN A 147 0.03 -5.78 15.07
N LEU A 148 -0.33 -4.51 15.25
CA LEU A 148 0.22 -3.65 16.28
C LEU A 148 -0.63 -3.75 17.55
N PRO A 149 -0.02 -3.74 18.77
CA PRO A 149 -0.77 -3.75 20.01
C PRO A 149 -1.61 -2.49 20.17
N VAL A 150 -2.78 -2.65 20.78
CA VAL A 150 -3.69 -1.54 21.08
C VAL A 150 -3.34 -0.97 22.46
N PRO A 151 -2.99 0.31 22.57
CA PRO A 151 -2.69 0.95 23.85
C PRO A 151 -3.98 1.30 24.60
N VAL A 152 -3.86 1.58 25.89
CA VAL A 152 -4.96 1.98 26.76
C VAL A 152 -4.64 3.32 27.41
N ARG A 153 -5.63 4.23 27.41
CA ARG A 153 -5.57 5.50 28.11
C ARG A 153 -6.96 5.83 28.67
N GLU A 154 -7.01 6.01 29.99
CA GLU A 154 -8.25 6.32 30.69
C GLU A 154 -8.88 7.62 30.15
N GLY A 155 -10.18 7.58 29.89
CA GLY A 155 -10.95 8.70 29.36
C GLY A 155 -10.74 9.00 27.89
N TYR A 156 -10.01 8.16 27.14
CA TYR A 156 -9.71 8.37 25.73
C TYR A 156 -9.96 7.11 24.89
N THR A 157 -10.36 7.32 23.65
CA THR A 157 -10.44 6.29 22.61
C THR A 157 -9.19 6.35 21.76
N PHE A 158 -8.61 5.18 21.45
CA PHE A 158 -7.45 5.05 20.58
C PHE A 158 -7.86 5.23 19.12
N ASP A 159 -7.20 6.17 18.40
CA ASP A 159 -7.49 6.49 17.01
C ASP A 159 -6.53 5.77 16.03
N GLY A 160 -5.35 5.35 16.51
CA GLY A 160 -4.36 4.65 15.68
C GLY A 160 -2.93 5.04 16.02
N TRP A 161 -2.02 4.31 15.37
CA TRP A 161 -0.58 4.57 15.40
C TRP A 161 -0.18 5.47 14.25
N TYR A 162 0.68 6.46 14.48
CA TYR A 162 1.11 7.44 13.48
C TYR A 162 2.62 7.67 13.56
N ASP A 163 3.26 7.84 12.39
CA ASP A 163 4.66 8.26 12.32
C ASP A 163 4.84 9.77 12.55
N GLU A 164 6.09 10.21 12.52
CA GLU A 164 6.47 11.63 12.67
C GLU A 164 5.91 12.54 11.56
N ASN A 165 5.60 11.99 10.39
CA ASN A 165 5.01 12.71 9.26
C ASN A 165 3.48 12.75 9.33
N GLY A 166 2.88 12.04 10.30
CA GLY A 166 1.44 11.94 10.48
C GLY A 166 0.76 10.89 9.61
N ALA A 167 1.51 9.97 9.01
CA ALA A 167 0.95 8.82 8.32
C ALA A 167 0.49 7.76 9.33
N GLN A 168 -0.72 7.24 9.12
CA GLN A 168 -1.28 6.18 9.96
C GLN A 168 -0.71 4.81 9.55
N TYR A 169 -0.36 4.00 10.55
CA TYR A 169 0.08 2.62 10.38
C TYR A 169 -1.02 1.65 10.79
N THR A 170 -1.35 0.74 9.86
CA THR A 170 -2.26 -0.39 10.04
C THR A 170 -1.48 -1.69 9.88
N GLU A 171 -2.11 -2.84 10.14
CA GLU A 171 -1.48 -4.15 9.99
C GLU A 171 -0.96 -4.42 8.58
N ASP A 172 -1.59 -3.82 7.55
CA ASP A 172 -1.22 -3.96 6.13
C ASP A 172 -0.19 -2.93 5.65
N THR A 173 0.17 -1.95 6.49
CA THR A 173 1.14 -0.92 6.11
C THR A 173 2.50 -1.54 5.85
N VAL A 174 3.04 -1.34 4.63
CA VAL A 174 4.38 -1.80 4.28
C VAL A 174 5.42 -0.91 4.95
N TYR A 175 6.35 -1.52 5.71
CA TYR A 175 7.43 -0.80 6.36
C TYR A 175 8.52 -0.41 5.36
N ALA A 176 8.57 0.87 5.01
CA ALA A 176 9.48 1.41 3.99
C ALA A 176 10.54 2.37 4.58
N ILE A 177 10.72 2.39 5.90
CA ILE A 177 11.76 3.18 6.57
C ILE A 177 13.02 2.31 6.69
N ALA A 178 14.15 2.79 6.15
CA ALA A 178 15.43 2.10 6.21
C ALA A 178 16.15 2.35 7.55
N GLY A 179 15.51 2.04 8.66
CA GLY A 179 16.01 2.25 10.03
C GLY A 179 14.93 1.94 11.06
N ASP A 180 15.29 2.04 12.36
CA ASP A 180 14.33 2.00 13.45
C ASP A 180 13.42 3.24 13.41
N ALA A 181 12.19 3.10 13.89
CA ALA A 181 11.21 4.18 13.90
C ALA A 181 10.42 4.21 15.21
N THR A 182 9.73 5.31 15.46
CA THR A 182 8.77 5.45 16.55
C THR A 182 7.39 5.75 15.97
N LEU A 183 6.39 5.01 16.41
CA LEU A 183 4.99 5.31 16.16
C LEU A 183 4.37 5.86 17.43
N THR A 184 3.63 6.95 17.29
CA THR A 184 2.95 7.65 18.38
C THR A 184 1.46 7.40 18.33
N ALA A 185 0.87 7.04 19.45
CA ALA A 185 -0.58 6.89 19.58
C ALA A 185 -1.29 8.23 19.48
N ARG A 186 -2.41 8.27 18.75
CA ARG A 186 -3.35 9.39 18.79
C ARG A 186 -4.62 8.97 19.51
N TRP A 187 -5.23 9.95 20.15
CA TRP A 187 -6.33 9.77 21.07
C TRP A 187 -7.42 10.79 20.86
N THR A 188 -8.65 10.35 20.93
CA THR A 188 -9.84 11.21 21.04
C THR A 188 -10.37 11.13 22.46
N ALA A 189 -10.56 12.29 23.11
CA ALA A 189 -11.15 12.36 24.44
C ALA A 189 -12.61 11.88 24.39
N ASN A 190 -12.99 11.01 25.31
CA ASN A 190 -14.35 10.51 25.40
C ASN A 190 -15.32 11.59 25.90
N ILE A 191 -16.55 11.51 25.42
CA ILE A 191 -17.65 12.36 25.85
C ILE A 191 -18.49 11.55 26.83
N TYR A 192 -18.78 12.15 27.98
CA TYR A 192 -19.62 11.58 29.04
C TYR A 192 -20.85 12.46 29.28
N GLU A 193 -21.86 11.91 29.95
CA GLU A 193 -23.04 12.64 30.38
C GLU A 193 -23.08 12.70 31.90
N ILE A 194 -23.16 13.91 32.47
CA ILE A 194 -23.41 14.12 33.89
C ILE A 194 -24.88 14.46 34.12
N THR A 195 -25.49 13.78 35.08
CA THR A 195 -26.87 14.05 35.52
C THR A 195 -26.85 15.15 36.57
N LEU A 196 -27.69 16.13 36.39
CA LEU A 196 -27.88 17.23 37.35
C LEU A 196 -29.15 17.00 38.20
N ASP A 197 -28.96 16.62 39.46
CA ASP A 197 -30.06 16.49 40.43
C ASP A 197 -30.26 17.85 41.14
N ALA A 198 -31.37 18.50 40.85
CA ALA A 198 -31.71 19.80 41.47
C ALA A 198 -32.16 19.68 42.93
N ASN A 199 -32.09 18.48 43.53
CA ASN A 199 -32.40 18.21 44.94
C ASN A 199 -33.75 18.84 45.39
N GLY A 200 -34.83 18.55 44.64
CA GLY A 200 -36.17 19.07 44.86
C GLY A 200 -36.42 20.50 44.32
N GLY A 201 -35.47 21.07 43.60
CA GLY A 201 -35.64 22.23 42.72
C GLY A 201 -36.04 21.83 41.30
N VAL A 202 -36.08 22.80 40.40
CA VAL A 202 -36.37 22.62 38.97
C VAL A 202 -35.20 23.20 38.15
N THR A 203 -34.75 22.41 37.17
CA THR A 203 -33.80 22.81 36.15
C THR A 203 -34.33 22.48 34.77
N ASP A 204 -34.08 23.31 33.77
CA ASP A 204 -34.49 23.06 32.38
C ASP A 204 -33.56 22.04 31.69
N VAL A 205 -32.38 21.76 32.25
CA VAL A 205 -31.39 20.84 31.74
C VAL A 205 -31.05 19.87 32.86
N ALA A 206 -31.33 18.58 32.63
CA ALA A 206 -31.03 17.51 33.58
C ALA A 206 -29.77 16.72 33.23
N LEU A 207 -29.30 16.78 31.96
CA LEU A 207 -28.12 16.09 31.45
C LEU A 207 -27.19 17.10 30.76
N VAL A 208 -25.91 17.04 31.06
CA VAL A 208 -24.89 17.88 30.43
C VAL A 208 -23.79 16.98 29.86
N GLN A 209 -23.49 17.15 28.57
CA GLN A 209 -22.34 16.47 27.96
C GLN A 209 -21.04 17.16 28.35
N VAL A 210 -20.06 16.36 28.73
CA VAL A 210 -18.73 16.81 29.12
C VAL A 210 -17.67 15.98 28.40
N THR A 211 -16.55 16.62 28.04
CA THR A 211 -15.43 15.94 27.40
C THR A 211 -14.36 15.69 28.45
N PHE A 212 -13.84 14.48 28.50
CA PHE A 212 -12.77 14.11 29.43
C PHE A 212 -11.56 15.03 29.28
N GLY A 213 -11.04 15.48 30.40
CA GLY A 213 -9.89 16.40 30.44
C GLY A 213 -10.19 17.85 30.04
N GLN A 214 -11.48 18.19 29.77
CA GLN A 214 -11.90 19.54 29.47
C GLN A 214 -12.75 20.14 30.60
N ALA A 215 -12.83 21.48 30.61
CA ALA A 215 -13.73 22.16 31.52
C ALA A 215 -15.18 21.82 31.20
N VAL A 216 -16.00 21.60 32.24
CA VAL A 216 -17.44 21.21 32.07
C VAL A 216 -18.26 22.33 31.43
N GLY A 217 -17.78 23.59 31.44
CA GLY A 217 -18.50 24.72 30.88
C GLY A 217 -19.63 25.21 31.78
N ALA A 218 -20.48 26.05 31.22
CA ALA A 218 -21.57 26.68 31.97
C ALA A 218 -22.65 25.66 32.39
N LEU A 219 -22.88 25.50 33.67
CA LEU A 219 -23.93 24.67 34.21
C LEU A 219 -25.20 25.52 34.47
N PRO A 220 -26.42 24.97 34.30
CA PRO A 220 -27.66 25.65 34.55
C PRO A 220 -27.80 26.01 36.04
N THR A 221 -28.55 27.07 36.33
CA THR A 221 -28.92 27.43 37.71
C THR A 221 -30.35 26.97 38.00
N PRO A 222 -30.54 25.97 38.84
CA PRO A 222 -31.89 25.53 39.22
C PRO A 222 -32.60 26.52 40.10
N THR A 223 -33.92 26.46 40.14
CA THR A 223 -34.77 27.23 41.04
C THR A 223 -35.49 26.33 42.03
N ARG A 224 -35.63 26.81 43.30
CA ARG A 224 -36.38 26.16 44.34
C ARG A 224 -36.99 27.20 45.23
N GLU A 225 -38.32 27.18 45.41
CA GLU A 225 -39.03 28.13 46.23
C GLU A 225 -38.53 28.11 47.69
N GLY A 226 -38.19 29.27 48.23
CA GLY A 226 -37.68 29.46 49.58
C GLY A 226 -36.20 29.08 49.80
N TYR A 227 -35.42 28.78 48.68
CA TYR A 227 -34.01 28.38 48.78
C TYR A 227 -33.13 29.24 47.88
N VAL A 228 -31.87 29.31 48.26
CA VAL A 228 -30.79 29.90 47.43
C VAL A 228 -29.91 28.80 46.89
N PHE A 229 -29.64 28.81 45.57
CA PHE A 229 -28.73 27.85 44.93
C PHE A 229 -27.27 28.14 45.35
N LEU A 230 -26.59 27.16 45.91
CA LEU A 230 -25.19 27.27 46.38
C LEU A 230 -24.17 26.76 45.37
N GLY A 231 -24.58 25.89 44.43
CA GLY A 231 -23.73 25.27 43.43
C GLY A 231 -24.10 23.82 43.19
N TRP A 232 -23.49 23.25 42.17
CA TRP A 232 -23.53 21.82 41.90
C TRP A 232 -22.38 21.12 42.65
N PHE A 233 -22.61 19.93 43.21
CA PHE A 233 -21.64 19.19 43.99
C PHE A 233 -21.72 17.70 43.57
N ASP A 234 -20.56 17.01 43.53
CA ASP A 234 -20.53 15.58 43.37
C ASP A 234 -20.85 14.81 44.67
N GLU A 235 -20.88 13.50 44.61
CA GLU A 235 -21.17 12.66 45.80
C GLU A 235 -20.09 12.80 46.88
N ALA A 236 -18.87 13.19 46.52
CA ALA A 236 -17.78 13.43 47.45
C ALA A 236 -17.86 14.86 48.09
N GLY A 237 -18.79 15.70 47.65
CA GLY A 237 -18.98 17.07 48.11
C GLY A 237 -18.06 18.08 47.42
N SER A 238 -17.40 17.73 46.32
CA SER A 238 -16.62 18.69 45.52
C SER A 238 -17.52 19.54 44.68
N ARG A 239 -17.25 20.84 44.65
CA ARG A 239 -18.06 21.80 43.90
C ARG A 239 -17.67 21.79 42.44
N TYR A 240 -18.67 21.74 41.56
CA TYR A 240 -18.53 21.90 40.12
C TYR A 240 -18.91 23.32 39.68
N ASP A 241 -18.04 23.92 38.88
CA ASP A 241 -18.29 25.19 38.20
C ASP A 241 -17.80 25.11 36.76
N ALA A 242 -17.99 26.20 35.98
CA ALA A 242 -17.65 26.24 34.57
C ALA A 242 -16.18 25.91 34.24
N SER A 243 -15.25 26.07 35.20
CA SER A 243 -13.83 25.84 35.05
C SER A 243 -13.38 24.43 35.53
N THR A 244 -14.28 23.69 36.19
CA THR A 244 -14.00 22.35 36.69
C THR A 244 -13.64 21.42 35.54
N VAL A 245 -12.47 20.81 35.57
CA VAL A 245 -12.03 19.83 34.57
C VAL A 245 -12.64 18.48 34.90
N TYR A 246 -13.37 17.89 33.94
CA TYR A 246 -13.95 16.56 34.09
C TYR A 246 -12.86 15.48 33.94
N SER A 247 -12.69 14.66 34.94
CA SER A 247 -11.61 13.65 35.02
C SER A 247 -12.08 12.27 35.49
N THR A 248 -13.40 12.03 35.52
CA THR A 248 -13.98 10.72 35.88
C THR A 248 -14.33 9.95 34.63
N ALA A 249 -13.89 8.69 34.53
CA ALA A 249 -14.09 7.82 33.36
C ALA A 249 -15.01 6.64 33.69
N ASP A 250 -16.09 6.87 34.43
CA ASP A 250 -17.08 5.83 34.81
C ASP A 250 -18.21 5.70 33.78
#